data_c2b5c79ee02b7d70a56bdb66ee9c4931
#
_entry.id   c2b5c79ee02b7d70a56bdb66ee9c4931
#
_cell.length_a   1.000
_cell.length_b   1.000
_cell.length_c   1.000
_cell.angle_alpha   90.00
_cell.angle_beta   90.00
_cell.angle_gamma   90.00
#
_symmetry.space_group_name_H-M   'P 1'
#
loop_
_entity.id
_entity.type
_entity.pdbx_description
1 polymer ?
#
loop_
_entity_poly.entity_id
_entity_poly.type
_entity_poly.pdbx_seq_one_letter_code
_entity_poly.pdbx_strand_id
1 'polypeptide(L)'
;VLDSINHMTEEKDVQRAFDRVSLFMNPGALFVFDVNTLYKHREVLGNQTFVYDTEEVFCVWQNALDEKTDKVRITLDFFERDGKVYRRSSEHFSERAYSRECLEAMLQKAGLEVLAVYGDLTFAPPEKDCQRAVFVARKPENPEKTGE
;
A
#
# COMPACT_ATOMS: atom_id res chain seq x y z
N VAL A 1 -7.51 5.79 -1.29
CA VAL A 1 -6.12 6.25 -1.11
C VAL A 1 -5.23 5.13 -1.60
N LEU A 2 -4.49 5.37 -2.68
CA LEU A 2 -3.66 4.37 -3.34
C LEU A 2 -2.44 4.06 -2.46
N ASP A 3 -2.20 2.75 -2.20
CA ASP A 3 -0.98 2.17 -1.61
C ASP A 3 -0.37 2.87 -0.37
N SER A 4 -1.10 3.75 0.29
CA SER A 4 -0.58 4.51 1.45
C SER A 4 -0.05 3.63 2.58
N ILE A 5 -0.58 2.42 2.72
CA ILE A 5 -0.11 1.43 3.71
C ILE A 5 1.31 0.97 3.36
N ASN A 6 1.63 0.82 2.06
CA ASN A 6 2.95 0.37 1.62
C ASN A 6 4.06 1.39 1.93
N HIS A 7 3.73 2.69 1.99
CA HIS A 7 4.68 3.73 2.40
C HIS A 7 5.05 3.67 3.89
N MET A 8 4.25 3.00 4.72
CA MET A 8 4.59 2.70 6.11
C MET A 8 5.44 1.43 6.18
N THR A 9 6.75 1.58 6.24
CA THR A 9 7.69 0.44 6.15
C THR A 9 7.88 -0.34 7.45
N GLU A 10 7.34 0.16 8.56
CA GLU A 10 7.40 -0.49 9.86
C GLU A 10 6.00 -0.96 10.33
N GLU A 11 5.91 -2.22 10.75
CA GLU A 11 4.63 -2.82 11.21
C GLU A 11 3.96 -2.02 12.33
N LYS A 12 4.77 -1.46 13.25
CA LYS A 12 4.25 -0.62 14.34
C LYS A 12 3.51 0.62 13.84
N ASP A 13 3.91 1.18 12.69
CA ASP A 13 3.28 2.38 12.15
C ASP A 13 1.99 2.03 11.43
N VAL A 14 1.93 0.89 10.73
CA VAL A 14 0.69 0.33 10.19
C VAL A 14 -0.30 0.03 11.31
N GLN A 15 0.15 -0.63 12.38
CA GLN A 15 -0.70 -0.92 13.55
C GLN A 15 -1.28 0.36 14.16
N ARG A 16 -0.44 1.38 14.38
CA ARG A 16 -0.89 2.68 14.88
C ARG A 16 -1.92 3.35 13.97
N ALA A 17 -1.73 3.23 12.65
CA ALA A 17 -2.69 3.77 11.70
C ALA A 17 -4.04 3.07 11.82
N PHE A 18 -4.06 1.73 11.89
CA PHE A 18 -5.30 0.97 12.07
C PHE A 18 -5.96 1.23 13.42
N ASP A 19 -5.19 1.33 14.51
CA ASP A 19 -5.70 1.67 15.83
C ASP A 19 -6.40 3.04 15.82
N ARG A 20 -5.79 4.04 15.16
CA ARG A 20 -6.38 5.38 15.02
C ARG A 20 -7.63 5.37 14.14
N VAL A 21 -7.60 4.67 13.00
CA VAL A 21 -8.78 4.52 12.15
C VAL A 21 -9.92 3.90 12.98
N SER A 22 -9.66 2.80 13.67
CA SER A 22 -10.65 2.15 14.51
C SER A 22 -11.19 3.08 15.60
N LEU A 23 -10.33 3.89 16.24
CA LEU A 23 -10.73 4.83 17.30
C LEU A 23 -11.75 5.86 16.79
N PHE A 24 -11.53 6.41 15.59
CA PHE A 24 -12.38 7.46 15.03
C PHE A 24 -13.56 6.98 14.20
N MET A 25 -13.62 5.68 13.87
CA MET A 25 -14.77 5.10 13.15
C MET A 25 -15.97 4.96 14.09
N ASN A 26 -17.15 5.21 13.55
CA ASN A 26 -18.41 4.84 14.20
C ASN A 26 -18.58 3.31 14.20
N PRO A 27 -19.25 2.72 15.23
CA PRO A 27 -19.67 1.32 15.19
C PRO A 27 -20.48 1.04 13.89
N GLY A 28 -20.24 -0.11 13.26
CA GLY A 28 -20.85 -0.51 12.01
C GLY A 28 -20.23 0.12 10.74
N ALA A 29 -19.38 1.14 10.87
CA ALA A 29 -18.74 1.77 9.71
C ALA A 29 -17.73 0.85 9.01
N LEU A 30 -17.54 1.09 7.71
CA LEU A 30 -16.58 0.36 6.86
C LEU A 30 -15.29 1.16 6.69
N PHE A 31 -14.18 0.44 6.75
CA PHE A 31 -12.86 0.90 6.36
C PHE A 31 -12.40 0.14 5.11
N VAL A 32 -12.18 0.88 4.03
CA VAL A 32 -11.76 0.32 2.74
C VAL A 32 -10.42 0.94 2.37
N PHE A 33 -9.44 0.10 2.09
CA PHE A 33 -8.12 0.52 1.63
C PHE A 33 -7.53 -0.51 0.67
N ASP A 34 -6.56 -0.09 -0.12
CA ASP A 34 -5.84 -0.93 -1.04
C ASP A 34 -4.34 -0.97 -0.74
N VAL A 35 -3.70 -2.05 -1.13
CA VAL A 35 -2.26 -2.27 -0.99
C VAL A 35 -1.67 -2.90 -2.24
N ASN A 36 -0.42 -2.56 -2.54
CA ASN A 36 0.42 -3.33 -3.42
C ASN A 36 0.79 -4.65 -2.74
N THR A 37 0.68 -5.76 -3.46
CA THR A 37 0.91 -7.10 -2.93
C THR A 37 2.39 -7.46 -2.85
N LEU A 38 2.71 -8.54 -2.14
CA LEU A 38 4.04 -9.14 -2.14
C LEU A 38 4.47 -9.55 -3.56
N TYR A 39 3.55 -10.09 -4.37
CA TYR A 39 3.82 -10.43 -5.75
C TYR A 39 4.29 -9.21 -6.55
N LYS A 40 3.55 -8.10 -6.47
CA LYS A 40 3.95 -6.86 -7.16
C LYS A 40 5.34 -6.39 -6.74
N HIS A 41 5.64 -6.40 -5.45
CA HIS A 41 6.94 -5.95 -4.95
C HIS A 41 8.09 -6.87 -5.38
N ARG A 42 7.89 -8.18 -5.38
CA ARG A 42 8.95 -9.15 -5.71
C ARG A 42 9.12 -9.37 -7.20
N GLU A 43 8.01 -9.56 -7.93
CA GLU A 43 8.06 -10.01 -9.33
C GLU A 43 7.95 -8.85 -10.33
N VAL A 44 7.23 -7.78 -9.99
CA VAL A 44 6.98 -6.67 -10.93
C VAL A 44 7.92 -5.50 -10.67
N LEU A 45 8.01 -5.03 -9.42
CA LEU A 45 8.88 -3.92 -9.06
C LEU A 45 10.31 -4.38 -8.81
N GLY A 46 10.51 -5.37 -7.95
CA GLY A 46 11.76 -6.05 -7.62
C GLY A 46 12.99 -5.16 -7.73
N ASN A 47 13.98 -5.64 -8.50
CA ASN A 47 15.20 -4.91 -8.85
C ASN A 47 15.11 -4.35 -10.29
N GLN A 48 13.94 -3.87 -10.70
CA GLN A 48 13.68 -3.37 -12.03
C GLN A 48 14.04 -1.89 -12.16
N THR A 49 14.31 -1.49 -13.41
CA THR A 49 14.46 -0.09 -13.79
C THR A 49 13.43 0.23 -14.88
N PHE A 50 12.68 1.30 -14.67
CA PHE A 50 11.72 1.82 -15.63
C PHE A 50 12.19 3.17 -16.13
N VAL A 51 11.99 3.45 -17.41
CA VAL A 51 12.34 4.73 -18.04
C VAL A 51 11.08 5.31 -18.65
N TYR A 52 10.79 6.55 -18.32
CA TYR A 52 9.73 7.34 -18.92
C TYR A 52 10.36 8.50 -19.66
N ASP A 53 10.14 8.57 -20.96
CA ASP A 53 10.68 9.60 -21.86
C ASP A 53 9.53 10.35 -22.49
N THR A 54 9.42 11.63 -22.17
CA THR A 54 8.45 12.57 -22.74
C THR A 54 9.18 13.80 -23.26
N GLU A 55 8.49 14.66 -24.00
CA GLU A 55 9.09 15.90 -24.53
C GLU A 55 9.58 16.84 -23.41
N GLU A 56 8.96 16.80 -22.23
CA GLU A 56 9.24 17.71 -21.13
C GLU A 56 10.08 17.08 -20.01
N VAL A 57 9.90 15.77 -19.77
CA VAL A 57 10.52 15.08 -18.63
C VAL A 57 11.07 13.73 -19.07
N PHE A 58 12.32 13.49 -18.74
CA PHE A 58 12.91 12.15 -18.73
C PHE A 58 13.05 11.68 -17.31
N CYS A 59 12.44 10.54 -16.98
CA CYS A 59 12.46 9.97 -15.64
C CYS A 59 13.06 8.56 -15.64
N VAL A 60 14.03 8.33 -14.78
CA VAL A 60 14.57 7.00 -14.48
C VAL A 60 14.09 6.57 -13.13
N TRP A 61 13.29 5.50 -13.09
CA TRP A 61 12.79 4.89 -11.88
C TRP A 61 13.54 3.58 -11.61
N GLN A 62 14.35 3.57 -10.56
CA GLN A 62 15.14 2.41 -10.15
C GLN A 62 14.64 1.84 -8.84
N ASN A 63 14.49 0.52 -8.79
CA ASN A 63 14.08 -0.21 -7.60
C ASN A 63 15.22 -1.11 -7.10
N ALA A 64 15.34 -1.19 -5.77
CA ALA A 64 16.20 -2.15 -5.09
C ALA A 64 15.39 -2.89 -4.02
N LEU A 65 15.16 -4.17 -4.23
CA LEU A 65 14.41 -5.03 -3.31
C LEU A 65 15.32 -5.60 -2.23
N ASP A 66 14.91 -5.48 -0.98
CA ASP A 66 15.42 -6.27 0.13
C ASP A 66 14.47 -7.45 0.38
N GLU A 67 14.87 -8.64 -0.08
CA GLU A 67 14.06 -9.87 0.03
C GLU A 67 13.80 -10.32 1.47
N LYS A 68 14.64 -9.88 2.43
CA LYS A 68 14.47 -10.25 3.85
C LYS A 68 13.35 -9.49 4.53
N THR A 69 13.14 -8.26 4.11
CA THR A 69 12.17 -7.34 4.73
C THR A 69 11.00 -6.98 3.84
N ASP A 70 10.99 -7.45 2.58
CA ASP A 70 10.01 -7.07 1.55
C ASP A 70 9.92 -5.55 1.31
N LYS A 71 11.01 -4.85 1.58
CA LYS A 71 11.14 -3.41 1.32
C LYS A 71 11.74 -3.18 -0.06
N VAL A 72 11.11 -2.31 -0.83
CA VAL A 72 11.64 -1.82 -2.10
C VAL A 72 12.09 -0.38 -1.88
N ARG A 73 13.39 -0.11 -2.10
CA ARG A 73 13.89 1.25 -2.19
C ARG A 73 13.67 1.76 -3.59
N ILE A 74 12.99 2.87 -3.71
CA ILE A 74 12.65 3.54 -4.96
C ILE A 74 13.51 4.78 -5.09
N THR A 75 14.17 4.91 -6.23
CA THR A 75 14.92 6.10 -6.64
C THR A 75 14.31 6.61 -7.93
N LEU A 76 13.88 7.87 -7.94
CA LEU A 76 13.37 8.56 -9.10
C LEU A 76 14.33 9.69 -9.46
N ASP A 77 14.95 9.61 -10.63
CA ASP A 77 15.76 10.68 -11.19
C ASP A 77 14.96 11.36 -12.31
N PHE A 78 14.59 12.60 -12.10
CA PHE A 78 13.90 13.43 -13.07
C PHE A 78 14.87 14.37 -13.77
N PHE A 79 14.73 14.49 -15.07
CA PHE A 79 15.41 15.46 -15.91
C PHE A 79 14.33 16.27 -16.63
N GLU A 80 14.02 17.44 -16.07
CA GLU A 80 13.01 18.36 -16.60
C GLU A 80 13.64 19.30 -17.62
N ARG A 81 13.01 19.41 -18.81
CA ARG A 81 13.52 20.25 -19.87
C ARG A 81 13.28 21.74 -19.57
N ASP A 82 14.37 22.51 -19.61
CA ASP A 82 14.35 23.97 -19.47
C ASP A 82 15.05 24.59 -20.69
N GLY A 83 14.30 24.77 -21.77
CA GLY A 83 14.81 25.24 -23.05
C GLY A 83 15.82 24.26 -23.69
N LYS A 84 17.11 24.60 -23.66
CA LYS A 84 18.21 23.80 -24.23
C LYS A 84 18.94 22.94 -23.18
N VAL A 85 18.58 23.04 -21.92
CA VAL A 85 19.21 22.32 -20.80
C VAL A 85 18.17 21.47 -20.07
N TYR A 86 18.64 20.57 -19.21
CA TYR A 86 17.81 19.79 -18.31
C TYR A 86 18.16 20.12 -16.86
N ARG A 87 17.12 20.27 -16.05
CA ARG A 87 17.27 20.35 -14.60
C ARG A 87 17.08 18.96 -14.01
N ARG A 88 18.06 18.47 -13.27
CA ARG A 88 17.96 17.20 -12.56
C ARG A 88 17.42 17.41 -11.16
N SER A 89 16.46 16.59 -10.77
CA SER A 89 16.04 16.39 -9.38
C SER A 89 15.97 14.90 -9.07
N SER A 90 16.07 14.52 -7.81
CA SER A 90 16.03 13.13 -7.40
C SER A 90 15.14 12.98 -6.17
N GLU A 91 14.32 11.92 -6.15
CA GLU A 91 13.51 11.52 -5.01
C GLU A 91 13.89 10.10 -4.58
N HIS A 92 13.90 9.90 -3.25
CA HIS A 92 14.22 8.60 -2.65
C HIS A 92 13.19 8.29 -1.57
N PHE A 93 12.55 7.14 -1.67
CA PHE A 93 11.67 6.64 -0.64
C PHE A 93 11.66 5.12 -0.65
N SER A 94 11.00 4.52 0.32
CA SER A 94 10.86 3.07 0.40
C SER A 94 9.40 2.71 0.61
N GLU A 95 9.01 1.59 0.02
CA GLU A 95 7.74 0.92 0.26
C GLU A 95 8.00 -0.46 0.83
N ARG A 96 7.04 -0.97 1.61
CA ARG A 96 7.04 -2.35 2.09
C ARG A 96 5.73 -3.02 1.73
N ALA A 97 5.82 -4.23 1.20
CA ALA A 97 4.67 -5.10 1.05
C ALA A 97 4.47 -5.95 2.32
N TYR A 98 3.22 -6.16 2.67
CA TYR A 98 2.80 -6.97 3.80
C TYR A 98 2.00 -8.17 3.29
N SER A 99 2.14 -9.32 3.93
CA SER A 99 1.29 -10.46 3.62
C SER A 99 -0.15 -10.16 4.03
N ARG A 100 -1.09 -10.85 3.39
CA ARG A 100 -2.51 -10.75 3.72
C ARG A 100 -2.76 -11.08 5.20
N GLU A 101 -2.16 -12.17 5.68
CA GLU A 101 -2.28 -12.64 7.06
C GLU A 101 -1.76 -11.61 8.07
N CYS A 102 -0.66 -10.94 7.73
CA CYS A 102 -0.10 -9.87 8.56
C CYS A 102 -1.07 -8.69 8.69
N LEU A 103 -1.63 -8.23 7.56
CA LEU A 103 -2.60 -7.12 7.58
C LEU A 103 -3.90 -7.50 8.29
N GLU A 104 -4.42 -8.71 8.07
CA GLU A 104 -5.61 -9.22 8.75
C GLU A 104 -5.39 -9.28 10.29
N ALA A 105 -4.23 -9.76 10.73
CA ALA A 105 -3.87 -9.80 12.15
C ALA A 105 -3.79 -8.39 12.76
N MET A 106 -3.22 -7.42 12.06
CA MET A 106 -3.15 -6.03 12.51
C MET A 106 -4.53 -5.37 12.59
N LEU A 107 -5.42 -5.63 11.62
CA LEU A 107 -6.80 -5.14 11.64
C LEU A 107 -7.57 -5.71 12.82
N GLN A 108 -7.48 -7.03 13.05
CA GLN A 108 -8.11 -7.70 14.20
C GLN A 108 -7.61 -7.14 15.53
N LYS A 109 -6.28 -6.91 15.64
CA LYS A 109 -5.70 -6.29 16.83
C LYS A 109 -6.20 -4.87 17.07
N ALA A 110 -6.51 -4.12 16.00
CA ALA A 110 -7.15 -2.81 16.09
C ALA A 110 -8.67 -2.87 16.38
N GLY A 111 -9.25 -4.06 16.55
CA GLY A 111 -10.68 -4.25 16.79
C GLY A 111 -11.53 -4.10 15.52
N LEU A 112 -10.96 -4.31 14.35
CA LEU A 112 -11.66 -4.27 13.07
C LEU A 112 -11.86 -5.70 12.53
N GLU A 113 -13.06 -6.00 12.09
CA GLU A 113 -13.43 -7.27 11.45
C GLU A 113 -13.19 -7.20 9.95
N VAL A 114 -12.37 -8.09 9.39
CA VAL A 114 -12.17 -8.18 7.94
C VAL A 114 -13.35 -8.89 7.31
N LEU A 115 -14.09 -8.19 6.46
CA LEU A 115 -15.27 -8.72 5.78
C LEU A 115 -14.91 -9.40 4.45
N ALA A 116 -13.99 -8.78 3.69
CA ALA A 116 -13.58 -9.27 2.38
C ALA A 116 -12.19 -8.75 2.00
N VAL A 117 -11.52 -9.48 1.12
CA VAL A 117 -10.33 -9.04 0.41
C VAL A 117 -10.54 -9.37 -1.07
N TYR A 118 -10.45 -8.35 -1.90
CA TYR A 118 -10.66 -8.44 -3.35
C TYR A 118 -9.35 -8.18 -4.10
N GLY A 119 -9.21 -8.73 -5.31
CA GLY A 119 -8.06 -8.55 -6.17
C GLY A 119 -8.32 -7.56 -7.31
N ASP A 120 -7.34 -6.70 -7.61
CA ASP A 120 -7.25 -5.90 -8.84
C ASP A 120 -8.54 -5.18 -9.27
N LEU A 121 -9.21 -4.48 -8.34
CA LEU A 121 -10.46 -3.75 -8.59
C LEU A 121 -11.63 -4.63 -9.07
N THR A 122 -11.59 -5.91 -8.75
CA THR A 122 -12.69 -6.86 -8.99
C THR A 122 -13.42 -7.17 -7.69
N PHE A 123 -14.52 -7.90 -7.75
CA PHE A 123 -15.18 -8.48 -6.57
C PHE A 123 -14.82 -9.96 -6.37
N ALA A 124 -13.73 -10.42 -7.02
CA ALA A 124 -13.17 -11.76 -6.84
C ALA A 124 -12.05 -11.77 -5.78
N PRO A 125 -11.82 -12.89 -5.10
CA PRO A 125 -10.64 -13.03 -4.23
C PRO A 125 -9.34 -12.81 -4.99
N PRO A 126 -8.26 -12.31 -4.32
CA PRO A 126 -6.97 -12.11 -4.98
C PRO A 126 -6.41 -13.44 -5.48
N GLU A 127 -5.99 -13.47 -6.74
CA GLU A 127 -5.23 -14.56 -7.33
C GLU A 127 -3.75 -14.48 -6.90
N LYS A 128 -2.93 -15.50 -7.24
CA LYS A 128 -1.52 -15.57 -6.81
C LYS A 128 -0.66 -14.46 -7.40
N ASP A 129 -0.98 -14.00 -8.59
CA ASP A 129 -0.30 -12.94 -9.34
C ASP A 129 -0.98 -11.57 -9.24
N CYS A 130 -1.96 -11.46 -8.35
CA CYS A 130 -2.66 -10.22 -8.06
C CYS A 130 -1.65 -9.15 -7.61
N GLN A 131 -1.65 -8.01 -8.30
CA GLN A 131 -0.73 -6.91 -8.00
C GLN A 131 -1.26 -5.95 -6.95
N ARG A 132 -2.58 -5.89 -6.77
CA ARG A 132 -3.25 -4.99 -5.82
C ARG A 132 -4.37 -5.73 -5.11
N ALA A 133 -4.43 -5.61 -3.80
CA ALA A 133 -5.50 -6.16 -2.99
C ALA A 133 -6.28 -5.02 -2.31
N VAL A 134 -7.61 -5.13 -2.32
CA VAL A 134 -8.52 -4.21 -1.64
C VAL A 134 -9.10 -4.90 -0.42
N PHE A 135 -8.85 -4.33 0.76
CA PHE A 135 -9.38 -4.81 2.04
C PHE A 135 -10.63 -4.04 2.41
N VAL A 136 -11.64 -4.78 2.85
CA VAL A 136 -12.88 -4.24 3.42
C VAL A 136 -12.97 -4.73 4.87
N ALA A 137 -12.87 -3.81 5.80
CA ALA A 137 -13.00 -4.10 7.23
C ALA A 137 -14.14 -3.29 7.84
N ARG A 138 -14.70 -3.78 8.93
CA ARG A 138 -15.80 -3.16 9.65
C ARG A 138 -15.44 -2.98 11.11
N LYS A 139 -15.83 -1.84 11.70
CA LYS A 139 -15.86 -1.71 13.15
C LYS A 139 -17.10 -2.41 13.68
N PRO A 140 -16.98 -3.45 14.52
CA PRO A 140 -18.14 -4.13 15.09
C PRO A 140 -19.10 -3.17 15.79
N GLU A 141 -20.39 -3.47 15.76
CA GLU A 141 -21.38 -2.76 16.56
C GLU A 141 -21.20 -3.12 18.04
N ASN A 142 -21.36 -2.15 18.93
CA ASN A 142 -21.37 -2.44 20.37
C ASN A 142 -22.65 -3.25 20.70
N PRO A 143 -22.52 -4.46 21.25
CA PRO A 143 -23.69 -5.27 21.58
C PRO A 143 -24.60 -4.68 22.68
N GLU A 144 -24.18 -3.57 23.33
CA GLU A 144 -24.92 -2.98 24.47
C GLU A 144 -25.95 -1.90 24.10
N LYS A 145 -26.21 -1.63 22.80
CA LYS A 145 -27.19 -0.61 22.37
C LYS A 145 -28.43 -1.16 21.64
N THR A 146 -28.65 -2.44 21.62
CA THR A 146 -29.87 -3.05 21.05
C THR A 146 -30.87 -3.47 22.13
N GLY A 147 -31.02 -2.65 23.17
CA GLY A 147 -31.96 -2.87 24.26
C GLY A 147 -32.59 -1.57 24.72
N GLU A 148 -33.49 -0.98 23.90
CA GLU A 148 -34.64 -0.14 24.34
C GLU A 148 -35.71 -0.16 23.24
#